data_8a6df083c711f5bab85c3abb6588da20
#
_entry.id   8a6df083c711f5bab85c3abb6588da20
#
_cell.length_a   1.000
_cell.length_b   1.000
_cell.length_c   1.000
_cell.angle_alpha   90.00
_cell.angle_beta   90.00
_cell.angle_gamma   90.00
#
_symmetry.space_group_name_H-M   'P 1'
#
loop_
_entity.id
_entity.type
_entity.pdbx_description
1 polymer ?
#
loop_
_entity_poly.entity_id
_entity_poly.type
_entity_poly.pdbx_seq_one_letter_code
_entity_poly.pdbx_strand_id
1 'polypeptide(L)'
;HQYGDLSKPALRALRAIDARIRQIDTFRRLAPTRAYDLLILSDHGMTSARPFRTLFGESLGDLLRGLAGESIALYEGLGATYHEVLQAVYVQSELEAIAGNLRPPLDRIPRRLEAFIKRRTVLGEEPSPDMARATDLVVRNSGPLSHVYFNLREGPMDLNELMIYYPSLVAGLLAHPGIGWVAARQDGQVVIMNGRGMRVLSSGSDPLGGVVEGEDPLAALEDPAWAARQIARMASFANAGDLILMGHYDPEKKSIVCFEEQWACHGGLGGAQDQAFL
;
A
#
# COMPACT_ATOMS: atom_id res chain seq x y z
N HIS A 1 -10.99 -1.84 4.22
CA HIS A 1 -9.62 -1.83 4.73
C HIS A 1 -9.59 -1.78 6.26
N GLN A 2 -10.12 -0.74 6.91
CA GLN A 2 -9.99 -0.49 8.36
C GLN A 2 -10.57 -1.59 9.27
N TYR A 3 -11.56 -2.33 8.83
CA TYR A 3 -12.31 -3.28 9.67
C TYR A 3 -12.12 -4.75 9.29
N GLY A 4 -11.37 -5.02 8.23
CA GLY A 4 -11.23 -6.35 7.64
C GLY A 4 -12.30 -6.65 6.58
N ASP A 5 -11.96 -7.56 5.69
CA ASP A 5 -12.72 -7.93 4.48
C ASP A 5 -14.08 -8.57 4.79
N LEU A 6 -14.20 -9.38 5.84
CA LEU A 6 -15.43 -10.06 6.27
C LEU A 6 -16.16 -9.34 7.41
N SER A 7 -15.80 -8.12 7.72
CA SER A 7 -16.41 -7.35 8.81
C SER A 7 -17.86 -6.96 8.50
N LYS A 8 -18.65 -6.70 9.57
CA LYS A 8 -20.02 -6.20 9.40
C LYS A 8 -20.09 -4.90 8.57
N PRO A 9 -19.19 -3.89 8.75
CA PRO A 9 -19.14 -2.72 7.89
C PRO A 9 -18.87 -3.04 6.42
N ALA A 10 -17.91 -3.94 6.11
CA ALA A 10 -17.62 -4.35 4.74
C ALA A 10 -18.85 -5.04 4.08
N LEU A 11 -19.51 -5.94 4.79
CA LEU A 11 -20.72 -6.59 4.29
C LEU A 11 -21.90 -5.62 4.09
N ARG A 12 -22.00 -4.56 4.90
CA ARG A 12 -23.00 -3.50 4.67
C ARG A 12 -22.69 -2.69 3.41
N ALA A 13 -21.42 -2.34 3.18
CA ALA A 13 -21.00 -1.65 1.97
C ALA A 13 -21.30 -2.48 0.71
N LEU A 14 -21.00 -3.78 0.75
CA LEU A 14 -21.30 -4.70 -0.35
C LEU A 14 -22.81 -4.77 -0.65
N ARG A 15 -23.66 -4.85 0.38
CA ARG A 15 -25.12 -4.82 0.20
C ARG A 15 -25.61 -3.51 -0.40
N ALA A 16 -24.99 -2.39 -0.03
CA ALA A 16 -25.33 -1.08 -0.59
C ALA A 16 -25.00 -1.02 -2.08
N ILE A 17 -23.83 -1.55 -2.48
CA ILE A 17 -23.42 -1.66 -3.89
C ILE A 17 -24.39 -2.56 -4.66
N ASP A 18 -24.73 -3.75 -4.14
CA ASP A 18 -25.71 -4.66 -4.74
C ASP A 18 -27.04 -3.98 -5.01
N ALA A 19 -27.54 -3.17 -4.04
CA ALA A 19 -28.77 -2.42 -4.21
C ALA A 19 -28.66 -1.39 -5.35
N ARG A 20 -27.51 -0.74 -5.55
CA ARG A 20 -27.28 0.18 -6.66
C ARG A 20 -27.20 -0.52 -8.01
N ILE A 21 -26.49 -1.64 -8.07
CA ILE A 21 -26.44 -2.49 -9.28
C ILE A 21 -27.86 -2.90 -9.68
N ARG A 22 -28.70 -3.33 -8.74
CA ARG A 22 -30.11 -3.70 -8.99
C ARG A 22 -30.93 -2.53 -9.52
N GLN A 23 -30.70 -1.31 -9.03
CA GLN A 23 -31.36 -0.11 -9.56
C GLN A 23 -30.93 0.13 -11.02
N ILE A 24 -29.62 0.06 -11.31
CA ILE A 24 -29.08 0.23 -12.67
C ILE A 24 -29.69 -0.81 -13.62
N ASP A 25 -29.73 -2.08 -13.23
CA ASP A 25 -30.30 -3.16 -14.04
C ASP A 25 -31.81 -2.95 -14.31
N THR A 26 -32.54 -2.44 -13.31
CA THR A 26 -33.96 -2.09 -13.47
C THR A 26 -34.12 -0.97 -14.51
N PHE A 27 -33.35 0.11 -14.42
CA PHE A 27 -33.40 1.19 -15.39
C PHE A 27 -33.01 0.72 -16.80
N ARG A 28 -31.97 -0.10 -16.92
CA ARG A 28 -31.52 -0.69 -18.18
C ARG A 28 -32.64 -1.46 -18.87
N ARG A 29 -33.41 -2.26 -18.14
CA ARG A 29 -34.55 -3.04 -18.68
C ARG A 29 -35.74 -2.19 -19.06
N LEU A 30 -35.91 -1.06 -18.43
CA LEU A 30 -37.00 -0.11 -18.72
C LEU A 30 -36.64 0.88 -19.84
N ALA A 31 -35.38 0.96 -20.29
CA ALA A 31 -34.95 1.87 -21.33
C ALA A 31 -35.51 1.47 -22.69
N PRO A 32 -36.49 2.22 -23.30
CA PRO A 32 -37.22 1.77 -24.46
C PRO A 32 -36.47 1.92 -25.78
N THR A 33 -35.36 2.68 -25.79
CA THR A 33 -34.73 3.16 -27.03
C THR A 33 -33.40 2.50 -27.33
N ARG A 34 -32.78 1.82 -26.36
CA ARG A 34 -31.46 1.22 -26.53
C ARG A 34 -31.29 -0.03 -25.64
N ALA A 35 -30.74 -1.08 -26.20
CA ALA A 35 -30.28 -2.25 -25.44
C ALA A 35 -28.91 -1.96 -24.83
N TYR A 36 -28.72 -2.21 -23.54
CA TYR A 36 -27.46 -2.09 -22.84
C TYR A 36 -27.09 -3.42 -22.21
N ASP A 37 -25.83 -3.80 -22.32
CA ASP A 37 -25.27 -4.88 -21.52
C ASP A 37 -24.76 -4.31 -20.19
N LEU A 38 -24.89 -5.08 -19.12
CA LEU A 38 -24.38 -4.74 -17.78
C LEU A 38 -23.24 -5.69 -17.47
N LEU A 39 -22.02 -5.13 -17.35
CA LEU A 39 -20.83 -5.84 -16.91
C LEU A 39 -20.48 -5.36 -15.48
N ILE A 40 -20.25 -6.33 -14.60
CA ILE A 40 -19.89 -6.07 -13.20
C ILE A 40 -18.50 -6.67 -12.97
N LEU A 41 -17.53 -5.82 -12.68
CA LEU A 41 -16.14 -6.22 -12.48
C LEU A 41 -15.53 -5.49 -11.29
N SER A 42 -14.47 -6.05 -10.72
CA SER A 42 -13.60 -5.35 -9.78
C SER A 42 -12.26 -4.98 -10.44
N ASP A 43 -11.63 -3.94 -9.94
CA ASP A 43 -10.27 -3.52 -10.33
C ASP A 43 -9.20 -4.44 -9.74
N HIS A 44 -9.41 -4.96 -8.54
CA HIS A 44 -8.53 -5.86 -7.82
C HIS A 44 -9.32 -6.70 -6.82
N GLY A 45 -8.64 -7.67 -6.20
CA GLY A 45 -9.15 -8.40 -5.05
C GLY A 45 -8.72 -7.75 -3.72
N MET A 46 -8.84 -8.51 -2.64
CA MET A 46 -8.45 -8.07 -1.29
C MET A 46 -8.04 -9.27 -0.45
N THR A 47 -7.07 -9.07 0.42
CA THR A 47 -6.59 -10.09 1.38
C THR A 47 -6.70 -9.55 2.79
N SER A 48 -7.06 -10.42 3.74
CA SER A 48 -6.99 -10.11 5.17
C SER A 48 -5.59 -9.66 5.54
N ALA A 49 -5.49 -8.63 6.36
CA ALA A 49 -4.21 -8.06 6.76
C ALA A 49 -4.11 -7.89 8.26
N ARG A 50 -2.88 -7.79 8.74
CA ARG A 50 -2.57 -7.46 10.13
C ARG A 50 -1.58 -6.30 10.16
N PRO A 51 -1.93 -5.18 10.80
CA PRO A 51 -1.06 -4.01 10.87
C PRO A 51 0.30 -4.37 11.51
N PHE A 52 1.38 -3.92 10.89
CA PHE A 52 2.75 -4.15 11.35
C PHE A 52 2.92 -3.68 12.80
N ARG A 53 2.48 -2.45 13.10
CA ARG A 53 2.54 -1.87 14.45
C ARG A 53 1.76 -2.69 15.49
N THR A 54 0.60 -3.23 15.11
CA THR A 54 -0.18 -4.10 16.02
C THR A 54 0.54 -5.41 16.33
N LEU A 55 1.31 -5.96 15.36
CA LEU A 55 2.03 -7.21 15.54
C LEU A 55 3.33 -7.05 16.33
N PHE A 56 4.08 -5.97 16.07
CA PHE A 56 5.46 -5.83 16.53
C PHE A 56 5.67 -4.67 17.52
N GLY A 57 4.66 -3.81 17.73
CA GLY A 57 4.74 -2.69 18.67
C GLY A 57 5.44 -1.45 18.12
N GLU A 58 5.95 -1.51 16.89
CA GLU A 58 6.67 -0.41 16.22
C GLU A 58 6.19 -0.24 14.78
N SER A 59 6.43 0.91 14.16
CA SER A 59 6.18 1.13 12.74
C SER A 59 7.33 0.61 11.88
N LEU A 60 7.13 0.51 10.55
CA LEU A 60 8.23 0.21 9.64
C LEU A 60 9.33 1.28 9.71
N GLY A 61 8.95 2.55 9.84
CA GLY A 61 9.88 3.65 10.02
C GLY A 61 10.71 3.54 11.30
N ASP A 62 10.10 3.11 12.40
CA ASP A 62 10.82 2.88 13.67
C ASP A 62 11.85 1.75 13.52
N LEU A 63 11.46 0.63 12.89
CA LEU A 63 12.39 -0.47 12.57
C LEU A 63 13.56 0.02 11.70
N LEU A 64 13.26 0.74 10.61
CA LEU A 64 14.29 1.27 9.71
C LEU A 64 15.25 2.20 10.42
N ARG A 65 14.73 3.10 11.29
CA ARG A 65 15.56 4.01 12.11
C ARG A 65 16.48 3.24 13.05
N GLY A 66 15.95 2.21 13.72
CA GLY A 66 16.75 1.35 14.60
C GLY A 66 17.88 0.61 13.86
N LEU A 67 17.64 0.17 12.63
CA LEU A 67 18.62 -0.56 11.83
C LEU A 67 19.64 0.35 11.14
N ALA A 68 19.23 1.54 10.72
CA ALA A 68 20.10 2.49 10.00
C ALA A 68 20.85 3.44 10.95
N GLY A 69 20.34 3.67 12.16
CA GLY A 69 20.92 4.50 13.21
C GLY A 69 19.94 5.53 13.76
N GLU A 70 19.87 5.67 15.08
CA GLU A 70 18.88 6.52 15.76
C GLU A 70 18.96 8.03 15.40
N SER A 71 20.11 8.49 14.91
CA SER A 71 20.32 9.90 14.51
C SER A 71 19.77 10.25 13.13
N ILE A 72 19.23 9.28 12.40
CA ILE A 72 18.74 9.48 11.04
C ILE A 72 17.42 10.25 11.04
N ALA A 73 17.35 11.31 10.27
CA ALA A 73 16.13 12.02 9.98
C ALA A 73 15.27 11.19 9.01
N LEU A 74 14.19 10.56 9.53
CA LEU A 74 13.30 9.70 8.77
C LEU A 74 11.91 10.31 8.68
N TYR A 75 11.35 10.31 7.46
CA TYR A 75 9.95 10.59 7.21
C TYR A 75 9.22 9.31 6.78
N GLU A 76 8.17 8.93 7.48
CA GLU A 76 7.27 7.85 7.12
C GLU A 76 5.90 8.43 6.70
N GLY A 77 5.59 8.35 5.40
CA GLY A 77 4.27 8.68 4.87
C GLY A 77 3.33 7.49 5.05
N LEU A 78 2.34 7.66 5.87
CA LEU A 78 1.27 6.68 6.05
C LEU A 78 0.19 6.97 5.00
N GLY A 79 -0.09 6.04 4.09
CA GLY A 79 -1.18 6.16 3.11
C GLY A 79 -2.55 6.34 3.76
N ALA A 80 -2.72 5.84 5.00
CA ALA A 80 -3.92 6.06 5.83
C ALA A 80 -4.23 7.55 6.04
N THR A 81 -3.22 8.41 6.16
CA THR A 81 -3.43 9.86 6.29
C THR A 81 -4.12 10.44 5.07
N TYR A 82 -3.77 9.98 3.86
CA TYR A 82 -4.43 10.39 2.63
C TYR A 82 -5.88 9.92 2.57
N HIS A 83 -6.17 8.71 3.05
CA HIS A 83 -7.54 8.17 3.08
C HIS A 83 -8.41 8.87 4.12
N GLU A 84 -7.87 9.18 5.30
CA GLU A 84 -8.56 10.00 6.31
C GLU A 84 -8.81 11.43 5.80
N VAL A 85 -7.85 12.00 5.09
CA VAL A 85 -8.00 13.30 4.41
C VAL A 85 -9.07 13.23 3.34
N LEU A 86 -9.07 12.22 2.48
CA LEU A 86 -10.12 12.04 1.48
C LEU A 86 -11.49 11.83 2.12
N GLN A 87 -11.60 11.01 3.17
CA GLN A 87 -12.86 10.85 3.89
C GLN A 87 -13.31 12.16 4.54
N ALA A 88 -12.41 12.93 5.14
CA ALA A 88 -12.73 14.24 5.68
C ALA A 88 -13.19 15.22 4.59
N VAL A 89 -12.53 15.22 3.43
CA VAL A 89 -12.90 16.04 2.26
C VAL A 89 -14.26 15.60 1.70
N TYR A 90 -14.53 14.30 1.58
CA TYR A 90 -15.85 13.80 1.15
C TYR A 90 -16.96 14.17 2.13
N VAL A 91 -16.75 13.93 3.44
CA VAL A 91 -17.73 14.32 4.46
C VAL A 91 -17.93 15.83 4.47
N GLN A 92 -16.86 16.61 4.28
CA GLN A 92 -16.96 18.07 4.18
C GLN A 92 -17.77 18.50 2.96
N SER A 93 -17.51 17.94 1.77
CA SER A 93 -18.25 18.28 0.55
C SER A 93 -19.74 17.90 0.65
N GLU A 94 -20.06 16.77 1.24
CA GLU A 94 -21.45 16.36 1.51
C GLU A 94 -22.13 17.29 2.51
N LEU A 95 -21.43 17.72 3.58
CA LEU A 95 -21.95 18.66 4.56
C LEU A 95 -22.18 20.07 3.95
N GLU A 96 -21.27 20.51 3.07
CA GLU A 96 -21.42 21.78 2.33
C GLU A 96 -22.62 21.71 1.37
N ALA A 97 -22.80 20.60 0.64
CA ALA A 97 -23.93 20.38 -0.24
C ALA A 97 -25.27 20.35 0.53
N ILE A 98 -25.29 19.70 1.70
CA ILE A 98 -26.47 19.69 2.58
C ILE A 98 -26.73 21.08 3.16
N ALA A 99 -25.71 21.78 3.63
CA ALA A 99 -25.83 23.13 4.21
C ALA A 99 -26.33 24.14 3.16
N GLY A 100 -25.88 24.01 1.89
CA GLY A 100 -26.33 24.85 0.78
C GLY A 100 -27.81 24.68 0.42
N ASN A 101 -28.40 23.54 0.73
CA ASN A 101 -29.79 23.21 0.44
C ASN A 101 -30.75 23.46 1.63
N LEU A 102 -30.23 23.79 2.81
CA LEU A 102 -31.02 24.03 4.02
C LEU A 102 -31.25 25.53 4.24
N ARG A 103 -32.48 25.89 4.65
CA ARG A 103 -32.82 27.26 5.05
C ARG A 103 -32.37 27.54 6.50
N PRO A 104 -31.95 28.80 6.83
CA PRO A 104 -31.69 29.17 8.22
C PRO A 104 -32.92 28.94 9.12
N PRO A 105 -32.72 28.42 10.36
CA PRO A 105 -31.46 28.20 11.08
C PRO A 105 -30.88 26.78 10.94
N LEU A 106 -31.43 25.90 10.12
CA LEU A 106 -31.05 24.49 9.99
C LEU A 106 -29.67 24.30 9.32
N ASP A 107 -29.21 25.26 8.54
CA ASP A 107 -27.88 25.29 7.93
C ASP A 107 -26.73 25.40 8.95
N ARG A 108 -27.03 25.81 10.18
CA ARG A 108 -26.03 25.97 11.25
C ARG A 108 -25.48 24.63 11.77
N ILE A 109 -26.27 23.57 11.70
CA ILE A 109 -25.87 22.24 12.23
C ILE A 109 -24.75 21.63 11.35
N PRO A 110 -24.89 21.52 10.01
CA PRO A 110 -23.81 21.04 9.14
C PRO A 110 -22.56 21.91 9.24
N ARG A 111 -22.67 23.24 9.27
CA ARG A 111 -21.52 24.16 9.40
C ARG A 111 -20.77 24.04 10.74
N ARG A 112 -21.47 23.75 11.84
CA ARG A 112 -20.81 23.47 13.14
C ARG A 112 -20.09 22.12 13.14
N LEU A 113 -20.67 21.10 12.48
CA LEU A 113 -20.07 19.80 12.34
C LEU A 113 -18.84 19.86 11.41
N GLU A 114 -18.90 20.63 10.32
CA GLU A 114 -17.77 20.94 9.46
C GLU A 114 -16.61 21.60 10.23
N ALA A 115 -16.92 22.64 11.04
CA ALA A 115 -15.93 23.32 11.87
C ALA A 115 -15.32 22.40 12.93
N PHE A 116 -16.10 21.46 13.47
CA PHE A 116 -15.62 20.45 14.42
C PHE A 116 -14.70 19.42 13.74
N ILE A 117 -15.06 18.96 12.54
CA ILE A 117 -14.24 18.04 11.73
C ILE A 117 -12.93 18.74 11.35
N LYS A 118 -12.96 19.96 10.83
CA LYS A 118 -11.76 20.76 10.51
C LYS A 118 -10.82 20.97 11.72
N ARG A 119 -11.35 21.08 12.93
CA ARG A 119 -10.54 21.20 14.15
C ARG A 119 -9.92 19.89 14.64
N ARG A 120 -10.55 18.74 14.33
CA ARG A 120 -10.06 17.42 14.74
C ARG A 120 -9.23 16.74 13.68
N THR A 121 -9.46 17.02 12.41
CA THR A 121 -8.57 16.63 11.32
C THR A 121 -7.43 17.63 11.31
N VAL A 122 -6.44 17.42 12.15
CA VAL A 122 -5.11 17.89 11.85
C VAL A 122 -4.72 17.09 10.62
N LEU A 123 -4.97 17.69 9.44
CA LEU A 123 -4.43 17.24 8.20
C LEU A 123 -2.92 17.16 8.44
N GLY A 124 -2.39 15.97 8.60
CA GLY A 124 -0.96 15.78 8.51
C GLY A 124 -0.60 16.38 7.15
N GLU A 125 -0.01 17.55 7.16
CA GLU A 125 0.49 18.17 5.94
C GLU A 125 1.36 17.10 5.29
N GLU A 126 1.02 16.72 4.05
CA GLU A 126 2.03 16.03 3.26
C GLU A 126 3.28 16.89 3.34
N PRO A 127 4.43 16.34 3.73
CA PRO A 127 5.63 17.16 3.83
C PRO A 127 5.78 17.86 2.49
N SER A 128 6.02 19.14 2.55
CA SER A 128 6.39 19.87 1.34
C SER A 128 7.53 19.09 0.68
N PRO A 129 7.65 19.12 -0.66
CA PRO A 129 8.79 18.50 -1.34
C PRO A 129 10.14 18.85 -0.70
N ASP A 130 10.23 20.01 -0.08
CA ASP A 130 11.43 20.49 0.62
C ASP A 130 11.64 19.75 1.97
N MET A 131 10.60 19.40 2.70
CA MET A 131 10.75 18.58 3.93
C MET A 131 11.18 17.15 3.60
N ALA A 132 10.62 16.53 2.54
CA ALA A 132 11.04 15.20 2.13
C ALA A 132 12.51 15.19 1.67
N ARG A 133 13.00 16.27 1.05
CA ARG A 133 14.42 16.45 0.67
C ARG A 133 15.34 16.74 1.86
N ALA A 134 14.81 17.25 2.95
CA ALA A 134 15.57 17.55 4.16
C ALA A 134 15.74 16.34 5.10
N THR A 135 15.13 15.18 4.77
CA THR A 135 15.26 13.94 5.54
C THR A 135 16.25 12.99 4.86
N ASP A 136 17.00 12.23 5.68
CA ASP A 136 17.96 11.25 5.16
C ASP A 136 17.26 10.03 4.55
N LEU A 137 16.07 9.70 5.06
CA LEU A 137 15.29 8.53 4.70
C LEU A 137 13.81 8.87 4.53
N VAL A 138 13.22 8.45 3.42
CA VAL A 138 11.79 8.58 3.16
C VAL A 138 11.17 7.20 2.97
N VAL A 139 10.12 6.90 3.72
CA VAL A 139 9.35 5.65 3.64
C VAL A 139 7.96 5.98 3.09
N ARG A 140 7.55 5.27 2.04
CA ARG A 140 6.23 5.41 1.44
C ARG A 140 5.51 4.08 1.45
N ASN A 141 4.55 3.95 2.36
CA ASN A 141 3.73 2.76 2.53
C ASN A 141 2.49 2.80 1.64
N SER A 142 2.11 1.65 1.12
CA SER A 142 0.85 1.41 0.41
C SER A 142 0.39 -0.01 0.70
N GLY A 143 -0.44 -0.18 1.73
CA GLY A 143 -0.84 -1.48 2.21
C GLY A 143 0.35 -2.33 2.67
N PRO A 144 0.57 -3.52 2.08
CA PRO A 144 1.69 -4.40 2.42
C PRO A 144 2.98 -4.08 1.65
N LEU A 145 2.94 -3.11 0.74
CA LEU A 145 4.09 -2.65 -0.04
C LEU A 145 4.67 -1.39 0.56
N SER A 146 6.00 -1.26 0.56
CA SER A 146 6.68 -0.03 0.93
C SER A 146 7.86 0.26 0.00
N HIS A 147 8.02 1.52 -0.37
CA HIS A 147 9.19 2.05 -1.04
C HIS A 147 10.02 2.87 -0.05
N VAL A 148 11.31 2.60 0.03
CA VAL A 148 12.26 3.30 0.89
C VAL A 148 13.28 4.03 0.02
N TYR A 149 13.46 5.32 0.26
CA TYR A 149 14.33 6.20 -0.49
C TYR A 149 15.40 6.76 0.43
N PHE A 150 16.66 6.76 -0.01
CA PHE A 150 17.81 7.29 0.73
C PHE A 150 18.30 8.56 0.06
N ASN A 151 18.21 9.70 0.77
CA ASN A 151 18.59 11.01 0.25
C ASN A 151 20.08 11.33 0.48
N LEU A 152 20.96 10.34 0.43
CA LEU A 152 22.40 10.54 0.61
C LEU A 152 23.08 11.19 -0.62
N ARG A 153 22.51 11.03 -1.80
CA ARG A 153 22.95 11.62 -3.06
C ARG A 153 21.79 11.72 -4.05
N GLU A 154 22.00 12.41 -5.15
CA GLU A 154 21.05 12.42 -6.26
C GLU A 154 21.03 11.07 -7.00
N GLY A 155 19.83 10.67 -7.43
CA GLY A 155 19.57 9.43 -8.17
C GLY A 155 19.46 8.18 -7.29
N PRO A 156 19.09 7.05 -7.88
CA PRO A 156 18.84 5.82 -7.16
C PRO A 156 20.15 5.23 -6.59
N MET A 157 20.05 4.63 -5.39
CA MET A 157 21.17 3.94 -4.77
C MET A 157 21.17 2.46 -5.13
N ASP A 158 22.35 1.90 -5.27
CA ASP A 158 22.59 0.48 -5.46
C ASP A 158 22.63 -0.25 -4.10
N LEU A 159 22.26 -1.52 -4.08
CA LEU A 159 22.27 -2.33 -2.86
C LEU A 159 23.65 -2.39 -2.21
N ASN A 160 24.73 -2.47 -3.02
CA ASN A 160 26.08 -2.50 -2.51
C ASN A 160 26.46 -1.19 -1.81
N GLU A 161 26.02 -0.04 -2.34
CA GLU A 161 26.20 1.25 -1.70
C GLU A 161 25.42 1.31 -0.36
N LEU A 162 24.17 0.86 -0.34
CA LEU A 162 23.37 0.82 0.88
C LEU A 162 24.01 -0.06 1.98
N MET A 163 24.59 -1.19 1.61
CA MET A 163 25.29 -2.06 2.55
C MET A 163 26.58 -1.45 3.13
N ILE A 164 27.22 -0.53 2.38
CA ILE A 164 28.38 0.23 2.87
C ILE A 164 27.93 1.29 3.89
N TYR A 165 26.90 2.07 3.57
CA TYR A 165 26.41 3.13 4.46
C TYR A 165 25.65 2.59 5.68
N TYR A 166 24.90 1.50 5.51
CA TYR A 166 24.03 0.91 6.53
C TYR A 166 24.23 -0.61 6.63
N PRO A 167 25.36 -1.08 7.19
CA PRO A 167 25.74 -2.50 7.18
C PRO A 167 24.72 -3.44 7.82
N SER A 168 23.97 -2.96 8.82
CA SER A 168 22.99 -3.74 9.56
C SER A 168 21.59 -3.72 8.94
N LEU A 169 21.33 -2.78 8.01
CA LEU A 169 19.99 -2.51 7.53
C LEU A 169 19.36 -3.69 6.79
N VAL A 170 20.04 -4.15 5.74
CA VAL A 170 19.51 -5.23 4.90
C VAL A 170 19.37 -6.52 5.69
N ALA A 171 20.43 -6.90 6.43
CA ALA A 171 20.40 -8.09 7.25
C ALA A 171 19.30 -8.04 8.32
N GLY A 172 19.09 -6.89 8.97
CA GLY A 172 18.03 -6.71 9.97
C GLY A 172 16.64 -6.80 9.35
N LEU A 173 16.42 -6.22 8.17
CA LEU A 173 15.14 -6.33 7.42
C LEU A 173 14.86 -7.80 7.06
N LEU A 174 15.84 -8.52 6.51
CA LEU A 174 15.68 -9.93 6.12
C LEU A 174 15.44 -10.87 7.30
N ALA A 175 15.93 -10.51 8.50
CA ALA A 175 15.70 -11.26 9.72
C ALA A 175 14.35 -10.95 10.39
N HIS A 176 13.68 -9.86 10.01
CA HIS A 176 12.45 -9.42 10.68
C HIS A 176 11.23 -10.22 10.21
N PRO A 177 10.45 -10.87 11.12
CA PRO A 177 9.35 -11.76 10.75
C PRO A 177 8.17 -11.08 10.04
N GLY A 178 8.07 -9.75 10.14
CA GLY A 178 7.06 -8.96 9.45
C GLY A 178 7.40 -8.65 7.99
N ILE A 179 8.65 -8.88 7.56
CA ILE A 179 9.12 -8.63 6.19
C ILE A 179 9.11 -9.95 5.41
N GLY A 180 8.36 -10.00 4.33
CA GLY A 180 8.27 -11.19 3.46
C GLY A 180 9.46 -11.29 2.51
N TRP A 181 9.77 -10.17 1.85
CA TRP A 181 10.94 -10.04 0.99
C TRP A 181 11.34 -8.56 0.81
N VAL A 182 12.56 -8.37 0.38
CA VAL A 182 13.15 -7.07 0.02
C VAL A 182 13.64 -7.17 -1.42
N ALA A 183 13.31 -6.19 -2.25
CA ALA A 183 13.89 -6.06 -3.59
C ALA A 183 14.71 -4.77 -3.69
N ALA A 184 15.82 -4.84 -4.42
CA ALA A 184 16.73 -3.73 -4.66
C ALA A 184 17.42 -3.86 -6.03
N ARG A 185 17.98 -2.77 -6.51
CA ARG A 185 18.90 -2.77 -7.66
C ARG A 185 20.31 -3.13 -7.18
N GLN A 186 20.98 -3.99 -7.91
CA GLN A 186 22.38 -4.37 -7.65
C GLN A 186 23.11 -4.63 -8.96
N ASP A 187 24.16 -3.88 -9.24
CA ASP A 187 25.02 -4.04 -10.43
C ASP A 187 24.22 -4.12 -11.76
N GLY A 188 23.19 -3.30 -11.90
CA GLY A 188 22.31 -3.29 -13.07
C GLY A 188 21.28 -4.41 -13.14
N GLN A 189 21.22 -5.25 -12.11
CA GLN A 189 20.22 -6.31 -11.93
C GLN A 189 19.20 -5.90 -10.87
N VAL A 190 18.15 -6.70 -10.72
CA VAL A 190 17.21 -6.63 -9.58
C VAL A 190 17.37 -7.88 -8.74
N VAL A 191 17.61 -7.71 -7.46
CA VAL A 191 17.72 -8.80 -6.49
C VAL A 191 16.50 -8.76 -5.58
N ILE A 192 15.81 -9.89 -5.44
CA ILE A 192 14.68 -10.09 -4.51
C ILE A 192 15.16 -11.07 -3.46
N MET A 193 15.08 -10.71 -2.18
CA MET A 193 15.72 -11.43 -1.09
C MET A 193 14.74 -11.66 0.08
N ASN A 194 14.94 -12.77 0.79
CA ASN A 194 14.43 -12.98 2.15
C ASN A 194 15.53 -13.61 3.03
N GLY A 195 15.23 -13.94 4.27
CA GLY A 195 16.22 -14.53 5.19
C GLY A 195 16.72 -15.93 4.79
N ARG A 196 16.20 -16.54 3.71
CA ARG A 196 16.50 -17.93 3.32
C ARG A 196 17.05 -18.09 1.91
N GLY A 197 16.94 -17.05 1.08
CA GLY A 197 17.48 -17.10 -0.27
C GLY A 197 17.21 -15.82 -1.06
N MET A 198 17.60 -15.86 -2.32
CA MET A 198 17.44 -14.73 -3.24
C MET A 198 17.06 -15.17 -4.64
N ARG A 199 16.51 -14.25 -5.39
CA ARG A 199 16.21 -14.36 -6.82
C ARG A 199 16.79 -13.15 -7.53
N VAL A 200 17.59 -13.39 -8.58
CA VAL A 200 18.30 -12.36 -9.33
C VAL A 200 17.78 -12.30 -10.75
N LEU A 201 17.38 -11.12 -11.20
CA LEU A 201 16.90 -10.87 -12.57
C LEU A 201 17.76 -9.83 -13.27
N SER A 202 18.22 -10.13 -14.47
CA SER A 202 18.93 -9.17 -15.32
C SER A 202 18.00 -8.13 -15.92
N SER A 203 16.71 -8.44 -16.08
CA SER A 203 15.68 -7.50 -16.55
C SER A 203 14.27 -8.02 -16.24
N GLY A 204 13.27 -7.13 -16.27
CA GLY A 204 11.86 -7.51 -16.11
C GLY A 204 11.29 -8.35 -17.28
N SER A 205 12.03 -8.52 -18.39
CA SER A 205 11.64 -9.33 -19.54
C SER A 205 12.19 -10.76 -19.51
N ASP A 206 12.94 -11.14 -18.46
CA ASP A 206 13.48 -12.51 -18.33
C ASP A 206 12.31 -13.53 -18.30
N PRO A 207 12.23 -14.45 -19.28
CA PRO A 207 11.11 -15.39 -19.39
C PRO A 207 11.03 -16.38 -18.22
N LEU A 208 12.17 -16.70 -17.61
CA LEU A 208 12.25 -17.62 -16.46
C LEU A 208 12.06 -16.89 -15.12
N GLY A 209 11.97 -15.54 -15.13
CA GLY A 209 11.81 -14.75 -13.91
C GLY A 209 13.06 -14.75 -13.03
N GLY A 210 14.24 -14.94 -13.62
CA GLY A 210 15.54 -14.89 -12.94
C GLY A 210 16.06 -16.22 -12.43
N VAL A 211 17.22 -16.16 -11.74
CA VAL A 211 17.91 -17.28 -11.13
C VAL A 211 17.66 -17.28 -9.62
N VAL A 212 17.35 -18.42 -9.04
CA VAL A 212 17.11 -18.58 -7.60
C VAL A 212 18.33 -19.23 -6.93
N GLU A 213 18.75 -18.62 -5.82
CA GLU A 213 19.78 -19.15 -4.93
C GLU A 213 19.16 -19.33 -3.52
N GLY A 214 19.25 -20.55 -2.96
CA GLY A 214 18.58 -20.91 -1.71
C GLY A 214 17.07 -21.15 -1.90
N GLU A 215 16.25 -20.77 -0.90
CA GLU A 215 14.79 -20.83 -1.04
C GLU A 215 14.29 -19.60 -1.83
N ASP A 216 13.40 -19.85 -2.78
CA ASP A 216 12.80 -18.77 -3.55
C ASP A 216 12.00 -17.82 -2.66
N PRO A 217 12.35 -16.52 -2.56
CA PRO A 217 11.59 -15.54 -1.78
C PRO A 217 10.11 -15.41 -2.17
N LEU A 218 9.77 -15.82 -3.39
CA LEU A 218 8.42 -15.72 -3.96
C LEU A 218 7.69 -17.07 -4.00
N ALA A 219 8.25 -18.14 -3.40
CA ALA A 219 7.69 -19.49 -3.46
C ALA A 219 6.23 -19.62 -2.96
N ALA A 220 5.77 -18.71 -2.11
CA ALA A 220 4.39 -18.68 -1.61
C ALA A 220 3.37 -18.09 -2.62
N LEU A 221 3.83 -17.55 -3.74
CA LEU A 221 2.98 -16.99 -4.78
C LEU A 221 2.60 -18.06 -5.82
N GLU A 222 1.46 -17.88 -6.49
CA GLU A 222 0.96 -18.83 -7.50
C GLU A 222 1.88 -18.92 -8.73
N ASP A 223 2.41 -17.77 -9.20
CA ASP A 223 3.41 -17.70 -10.27
C ASP A 223 4.62 -16.85 -9.84
N PRO A 224 5.63 -17.46 -9.17
CA PRO A 224 6.81 -16.75 -8.71
C PRO A 224 7.62 -16.09 -9.83
N ALA A 225 7.68 -16.71 -11.01
CA ALA A 225 8.43 -16.18 -12.14
C ALA A 225 7.76 -14.93 -12.73
N TRP A 226 6.45 -14.94 -12.86
CA TRP A 226 5.69 -13.77 -13.28
C TRP A 226 5.79 -12.63 -12.26
N ALA A 227 5.60 -12.93 -10.98
CA ALA A 227 5.73 -11.97 -9.89
C ALA A 227 7.12 -11.31 -9.89
N ALA A 228 8.19 -12.11 -10.04
CA ALA A 228 9.55 -11.61 -10.12
C ALA A 228 9.75 -10.61 -11.27
N ARG A 229 9.20 -10.90 -12.46
CA ARG A 229 9.24 -9.97 -13.60
C ARG A 229 8.51 -8.67 -13.31
N GLN A 230 7.35 -8.70 -12.63
CA GLN A 230 6.62 -7.49 -12.27
C GLN A 230 7.37 -6.66 -11.23
N ILE A 231 7.99 -7.30 -10.23
CA ILE A 231 8.84 -6.63 -9.24
C ILE A 231 10.05 -5.98 -9.93
N ALA A 232 10.73 -6.68 -10.84
CA ALA A 232 11.86 -6.13 -11.57
C ALA A 232 11.45 -4.95 -12.47
N ARG A 233 10.28 -5.05 -13.13
CA ARG A 233 9.70 -3.94 -13.88
C ARG A 233 9.42 -2.74 -12.98
N MET A 234 8.80 -2.95 -11.83
CA MET A 234 8.54 -1.88 -10.85
C MET A 234 9.82 -1.23 -10.37
N ALA A 235 10.85 -2.03 -10.02
CA ALA A 235 12.16 -1.54 -9.60
C ALA A 235 12.88 -0.72 -10.68
N SER A 236 12.54 -0.90 -11.96
CA SER A 236 13.11 -0.13 -13.08
C SER A 236 12.47 1.25 -13.28
N PHE A 237 11.37 1.58 -12.61
CA PHE A 237 10.74 2.89 -12.74
C PHE A 237 11.62 3.99 -12.12
N ALA A 238 11.62 5.15 -12.76
CA ALA A 238 12.44 6.30 -12.33
C ALA A 238 12.17 6.73 -10.87
N ASN A 239 10.94 6.53 -10.39
CA ASN A 239 10.50 6.90 -9.05
C ASN A 239 10.37 5.67 -8.12
N ALA A 240 10.93 4.52 -8.49
CA ALA A 240 10.98 3.38 -7.58
C ALA A 240 11.93 3.66 -6.41
N GLY A 241 11.58 3.14 -5.22
CA GLY A 241 12.46 3.21 -4.05
C GLY A 241 13.80 2.51 -4.28
N ASP A 242 14.78 2.83 -3.48
CA ASP A 242 16.08 2.13 -3.45
C ASP A 242 15.93 0.73 -2.86
N LEU A 243 15.09 0.61 -1.83
CA LEU A 243 14.55 -0.66 -1.36
C LEU A 243 13.03 -0.70 -1.58
N ILE A 244 12.54 -1.87 -1.98
CA ILE A 244 11.13 -2.19 -2.10
C ILE A 244 10.85 -3.34 -1.13
N LEU A 245 9.97 -3.11 -0.18
CA LEU A 245 9.65 -4.05 0.88
C LEU A 245 8.24 -4.59 0.71
N MET A 246 8.06 -5.86 1.00
CA MET A 246 6.73 -6.49 1.07
C MET A 246 6.53 -7.09 2.46
N GLY A 247 5.37 -6.86 3.03
CA GLY A 247 4.95 -7.52 4.27
C GLY A 247 4.86 -9.04 4.11
N HIS A 248 5.14 -9.77 5.17
CA HIS A 248 5.10 -11.24 5.15
C HIS A 248 3.69 -11.76 4.88
N TYR A 249 3.54 -12.60 3.86
CA TYR A 249 2.30 -13.33 3.57
C TYR A 249 2.34 -14.71 4.19
N ASP A 250 1.35 -15.02 5.03
CA ASP A 250 1.13 -16.33 5.63
C ASP A 250 0.04 -17.08 4.83
N PRO A 251 0.40 -18.10 4.02
CA PRO A 251 -0.55 -18.82 3.19
C PRO A 251 -1.52 -19.69 4.00
N GLU A 252 -1.15 -20.14 5.19
CA GLU A 252 -2.02 -20.94 6.06
C GLU A 252 -3.13 -20.08 6.66
N LYS A 253 -2.79 -18.89 7.14
CA LYS A 253 -3.74 -17.92 7.69
C LYS A 253 -4.40 -17.07 6.61
N LYS A 254 -3.94 -17.15 5.36
CA LYS A 254 -4.39 -16.31 4.24
C LYS A 254 -4.38 -14.82 4.61
N SER A 255 -3.33 -14.39 5.27
CA SER A 255 -3.20 -13.03 5.78
C SER A 255 -1.81 -12.46 5.52
N ILE A 256 -1.73 -11.16 5.32
CA ILE A 256 -0.49 -10.45 5.03
C ILE A 256 -0.22 -9.39 6.10
N VAL A 257 1.05 -9.15 6.40
CA VAL A 257 1.47 -8.01 7.22
C VAL A 257 1.31 -6.74 6.41
N CYS A 258 0.61 -5.75 6.97
CA CYS A 258 0.37 -4.46 6.34
C CYS A 258 1.16 -3.38 7.06
N PHE A 259 1.89 -2.54 6.34
CA PHE A 259 2.66 -1.44 6.94
C PHE A 259 1.79 -0.26 7.36
N GLU A 260 0.53 -0.25 6.93
CA GLU A 260 -0.50 0.69 7.35
C GLU A 260 -1.44 0.07 8.38
N GLU A 261 -2.20 0.90 9.09
CA GLU A 261 -3.19 0.46 10.10
C GLU A 261 -4.48 -0.08 9.43
N GLN A 262 -4.32 -1.14 8.61
CA GLN A 262 -5.40 -1.77 7.84
C GLN A 262 -5.52 -3.26 8.19
N TRP A 263 -6.76 -3.74 8.31
CA TRP A 263 -7.09 -5.14 8.59
C TRP A 263 -7.49 -5.94 7.34
N ALA A 264 -7.52 -5.29 6.20
CA ALA A 264 -7.58 -5.87 4.87
C ALA A 264 -6.92 -4.91 3.89
N CYS A 265 -6.15 -5.43 2.95
CA CYS A 265 -5.39 -4.61 2.01
C CYS A 265 -5.30 -5.23 0.63
N HIS A 266 -4.79 -4.44 -0.29
CA HIS A 266 -4.47 -4.79 -1.67
C HIS A 266 -3.23 -3.99 -2.10
N GLY A 267 -2.82 -4.14 -3.37
CA GLY A 267 -1.68 -3.41 -3.94
C GLY A 267 -0.33 -4.09 -3.71
N GLY A 268 -0.31 -5.22 -3.01
CA GLY A 268 0.83 -6.10 -2.87
C GLY A 268 0.65 -7.42 -3.62
N LEU A 269 1.45 -8.42 -3.24
CA LEU A 269 1.42 -9.76 -3.78
C LEU A 269 1.06 -10.77 -2.67
N GLY A 270 0.33 -11.81 -3.05
CA GLY A 270 -0.08 -12.89 -2.16
C GLY A 270 -1.55 -12.80 -1.73
N GLY A 271 -2.17 -13.97 -1.56
CA GLY A 271 -3.59 -14.10 -1.31
C GLY A 271 -4.44 -13.73 -2.52
N ALA A 272 -5.55 -13.07 -2.30
CA ALA A 272 -6.52 -12.69 -3.34
C ALA A 272 -6.39 -11.22 -3.79
N GLN A 273 -5.26 -10.56 -3.50
CA GLN A 273 -5.09 -9.13 -3.78
C GLN A 273 -5.16 -8.78 -5.28
N ASP A 274 -4.65 -9.66 -6.12
CA ASP A 274 -4.60 -9.54 -7.58
C ASP A 274 -5.71 -10.30 -8.32
N GLN A 275 -6.61 -10.95 -7.58
CA GLN A 275 -7.72 -11.71 -8.13
C GLN A 275 -8.94 -10.82 -8.33
N ALA A 276 -9.01 -10.12 -9.45
CA ALA A 276 -10.21 -9.42 -9.87
C ALA A 276 -11.29 -10.41 -10.35
N PHE A 277 -12.56 -10.00 -10.28
CA PHE A 277 -13.68 -10.75 -10.85
C PHE A 277 -14.33 -10.01 -12.02
N LEU A 278 -14.96 -10.78 -12.92
CA LEU A 278 -15.80 -10.33 -14.04
C LEU A 278 -17.14 -11.07 -13.97
#